data_8d22eb9eb1ccc5e46d40e479fd9ef26a
#
_entry.id   8d22eb9eb1ccc5e46d40e479fd9ef26a
#
_cell.length_a   1.000
_cell.length_b   1.000
_cell.length_c   1.000
_cell.angle_alpha   90.00
_cell.angle_beta   90.00
_cell.angle_gamma   90.00
#
_symmetry.space_group_name_H-M   'P 1'
#
loop_
_entity.id
_entity.type
_entity.pdbx_description
1 polymer ?
#
loop_
_entity_poly.entity_id
_entity_poly.type
_entity_poly.pdbx_seq_one_letter_code
_entity_poly.pdbx_strand_id
1 'polypeptide(L)'
;MGADGNEFVKAYEVNQYNKNQVISDEELIRSSNAFYLPNRHQMYSDFTWNWTCFDGIDYDILSKRHATFLFKDKNWDSQVDDENGNFDYLMGADIDFSNPHVVAELENWGQWYLSMTHLDGLRLDAVKHIGAHFYKDWIRELRVHYQKELFTVGEYWHGDIHHLLNYLNEVEGEMSLFDVPLHYHFYEASHSFGQYDMSKIFEGTLVDSAPNQAVTFVDNHDTQPSQGLQSWVEDWFKPLAYALILLRKDGYPCVFYGDYYGIPHSQIKGQSDVLDCIIMVKKRICFRKTR
;
A
#
# COMPACT_ATOMS: atom_id res chain seq x y z
N MET A 1 -29.87 -5.00 11.86
CA MET A 1 -28.92 -5.72 10.95
C MET A 1 -29.70 -6.81 10.24
N GLY A 2 -29.59 -6.87 8.90
CA GLY A 2 -30.09 -8.04 8.17
C GLY A 2 -29.26 -9.27 8.53
N ALA A 3 -29.88 -10.45 8.53
CA ALA A 3 -29.18 -11.72 8.79
C ALA A 3 -28.07 -12.05 7.79
N ASP A 4 -28.01 -11.29 6.70
CA ASP A 4 -27.10 -11.43 5.57
C ASP A 4 -25.92 -10.41 5.59
N GLY A 5 -25.77 -9.62 6.64
CA GLY A 5 -24.73 -8.60 6.75
C GLY A 5 -24.99 -7.32 5.95
N ASN A 6 -26.18 -7.17 5.37
CA ASN A 6 -26.54 -6.00 4.58
C ASN A 6 -27.36 -4.99 5.41
N GLU A 7 -27.11 -3.71 5.16
CA GLU A 7 -27.80 -2.59 5.80
C GLU A 7 -28.37 -1.63 4.75
N PHE A 8 -29.44 -0.93 5.12
CA PHE A 8 -29.96 0.17 4.32
C PHE A 8 -29.37 1.47 4.83
N VAL A 9 -28.68 2.21 3.95
CA VAL A 9 -27.99 3.45 4.27
C VAL A 9 -28.40 4.52 3.26
N LYS A 10 -28.56 5.75 3.74
CA LYS A 10 -28.71 6.91 2.87
C LYS A 10 -27.35 7.38 2.39
N ALA A 11 -27.21 7.66 1.11
CA ALA A 11 -25.95 8.02 0.50
C ALA A 11 -26.15 9.00 -0.66
N TYR A 12 -25.05 9.55 -1.12
CA TYR A 12 -24.93 10.38 -2.32
C TYR A 12 -23.94 9.73 -3.27
N GLU A 13 -24.23 9.70 -4.55
CA GLU A 13 -23.22 9.33 -5.55
C GLU A 13 -22.25 10.50 -5.73
N VAL A 14 -20.96 10.21 -5.78
CA VAL A 14 -19.90 11.18 -6.01
C VAL A 14 -19.21 10.93 -7.34
N ASN A 15 -18.58 11.99 -7.88
CA ASN A 15 -17.84 11.92 -9.12
C ASN A 15 -16.56 11.09 -8.92
N GLN A 16 -16.33 10.07 -9.75
CA GLN A 16 -15.16 9.20 -9.67
C GLN A 16 -13.81 9.93 -9.91
N TYR A 17 -13.83 11.07 -10.62
CA TYR A 17 -12.66 11.88 -10.91
C TYR A 17 -12.50 13.10 -9.99
N ASN A 18 -13.48 13.35 -9.14
CA ASN A 18 -13.44 14.37 -8.09
C ASN A 18 -14.40 13.97 -6.97
N LYS A 19 -13.92 13.21 -6.03
CA LYS A 19 -14.70 12.61 -4.95
C LYS A 19 -15.32 13.63 -3.99
N ASN A 20 -14.83 14.87 -3.98
CA ASN A 20 -15.47 15.97 -3.27
C ASN A 20 -16.75 16.48 -3.94
N GLN A 21 -17.04 16.04 -5.16
CA GLN A 21 -18.21 16.47 -5.93
C GLN A 21 -19.35 15.47 -5.83
N VAL A 22 -20.39 15.80 -5.10
CA VAL A 22 -21.68 15.07 -5.12
C VAL A 22 -22.38 15.31 -6.46
N ILE A 23 -22.88 14.25 -7.09
CA ILE A 23 -23.53 14.26 -8.40
C ILE A 23 -24.95 13.71 -8.42
N SER A 24 -25.49 13.25 -7.27
CA SER A 24 -26.88 12.78 -7.13
C SER A 24 -27.59 13.48 -5.97
N ASP A 25 -28.94 13.35 -5.95
CA ASP A 25 -29.71 13.58 -4.74
C ASP A 25 -29.49 12.46 -3.73
N GLU A 26 -29.94 12.66 -2.47
CA GLU A 26 -29.95 11.63 -1.43
C GLU A 26 -30.74 10.41 -1.89
N GLU A 27 -30.14 9.26 -1.86
CA GLU A 27 -30.76 7.99 -2.20
C GLU A 27 -30.58 6.94 -1.10
N LEU A 28 -31.50 5.98 -1.04
CA LEU A 28 -31.39 4.83 -0.14
C LEU A 28 -30.72 3.68 -0.88
N ILE A 29 -29.54 3.30 -0.45
CA ILE A 29 -28.80 2.15 -0.98
C ILE A 29 -28.83 0.98 -0.01
N ARG A 30 -28.54 -0.23 -0.50
CA ARG A 30 -28.29 -1.40 0.34
C ARG A 30 -26.83 -1.79 0.26
N SER A 31 -26.14 -1.69 1.38
CA SER A 31 -24.70 -1.83 1.52
C SER A 31 -24.32 -3.11 2.26
N SER A 32 -23.21 -3.75 1.88
CA SER A 32 -22.70 -4.98 2.48
C SER A 32 -21.49 -4.66 3.38
N ASN A 33 -21.73 -3.95 4.47
CA ASN A 33 -20.72 -3.48 5.41
C ASN A 33 -21.00 -3.81 6.88
N ALA A 34 -21.98 -4.69 7.14
CA ALA A 34 -22.20 -5.22 8.47
C ALA A 34 -21.52 -6.60 8.61
N PHE A 35 -20.52 -6.68 9.50
CA PHE A 35 -19.77 -7.92 9.72
C PHE A 35 -20.23 -8.59 11.00
N TYR A 36 -20.84 -9.76 10.86
CA TYR A 36 -21.27 -10.59 11.96
C TYR A 36 -20.44 -11.87 12.02
N LEU A 37 -19.68 -12.06 13.11
CA LEU A 37 -18.73 -13.15 13.28
C LEU A 37 -19.17 -14.05 14.47
N PRO A 38 -20.23 -14.88 14.32
CA PRO A 38 -20.84 -15.62 15.42
C PRO A 38 -19.89 -16.63 16.09
N ASN A 39 -18.97 -17.19 15.34
CA ASN A 39 -18.00 -18.17 15.83
C ASN A 39 -16.85 -17.56 16.63
N ARG A 40 -16.74 -16.24 16.64
CA ARG A 40 -15.73 -15.54 17.44
C ARG A 40 -16.06 -15.57 18.95
N HIS A 41 -17.33 -15.70 19.31
CA HIS A 41 -17.81 -15.72 20.71
C HIS A 41 -17.26 -14.58 21.57
N GLN A 42 -17.04 -13.40 20.97
CA GLN A 42 -16.44 -12.22 21.62
C GLN A 42 -15.04 -12.45 22.22
N MET A 43 -14.33 -13.48 21.76
CA MET A 43 -13.04 -13.89 22.34
C MET A 43 -11.93 -12.84 22.19
N TYR A 44 -11.95 -12.07 21.09
CA TYR A 44 -10.85 -11.13 20.74
C TYR A 44 -11.32 -9.68 20.86
N SER A 45 -12.56 -9.42 20.49
CA SER A 45 -13.21 -8.12 20.55
C SER A 45 -14.74 -8.33 20.52
N ASP A 46 -15.50 -7.47 21.18
CA ASP A 46 -16.95 -7.38 21.09
C ASP A 46 -17.41 -6.31 20.07
N PHE A 47 -16.46 -5.64 19.41
CA PHE A 47 -16.73 -4.63 18.40
C PHE A 47 -17.52 -5.21 17.22
N THR A 48 -18.51 -4.47 16.77
CA THR A 48 -19.37 -4.86 15.64
C THR A 48 -19.25 -3.84 14.54
N TRP A 49 -18.70 -4.26 13.41
CA TRP A 49 -18.64 -3.46 12.20
C TRP A 49 -20.04 -3.31 11.59
N ASN A 50 -20.40 -2.09 11.25
CA ASN A 50 -21.63 -1.72 10.59
C ASN A 50 -21.42 -0.44 9.76
N TRP A 51 -22.42 0.06 9.05
CA TRP A 51 -22.29 1.22 8.17
C TRP A 51 -21.69 2.46 8.87
N THR A 52 -21.86 2.64 10.17
CA THR A 52 -21.32 3.81 10.89
C THR A 52 -19.79 3.77 11.03
N CYS A 53 -19.17 2.65 10.71
CA CYS A 53 -17.72 2.47 10.71
C CYS A 53 -17.06 2.83 9.37
N PHE A 54 -17.85 3.26 8.39
CA PHE A 54 -17.40 3.52 7.03
C PHE A 54 -17.89 4.87 6.54
N ASP A 55 -17.14 5.47 5.62
CA ASP A 55 -17.52 6.72 4.95
C ASP A 55 -18.30 6.48 3.68
N GLY A 56 -17.99 5.43 2.94
CA GLY A 56 -18.66 5.11 1.69
C GLY A 56 -18.45 3.68 1.20
N ILE A 57 -18.99 3.41 0.00
CA ILE A 57 -18.94 2.10 -0.64
C ILE A 57 -19.05 2.24 -2.17
N ASP A 58 -18.67 1.20 -2.93
CA ASP A 58 -18.70 1.22 -4.40
C ASP A 58 -19.82 0.41 -5.05
N TYR A 59 -20.71 -0.18 -4.25
CA TYR A 59 -21.75 -1.02 -4.81
C TYR A 59 -23.07 -0.92 -4.05
N ASP A 60 -24.15 -0.59 -4.75
CA ASP A 60 -25.52 -0.69 -4.23
C ASP A 60 -26.15 -2.03 -4.62
N ILE A 61 -26.39 -2.89 -3.62
CA ILE A 61 -27.03 -4.21 -3.79
C ILE A 61 -28.46 -4.08 -4.28
N LEU A 62 -29.17 -3.01 -3.90
CA LEU A 62 -30.59 -2.81 -4.25
C LEU A 62 -30.77 -2.57 -5.75
N SER A 63 -30.01 -1.64 -6.31
CA SER A 63 -30.04 -1.30 -7.73
C SER A 63 -29.07 -2.11 -8.59
N LYS A 64 -28.14 -2.86 -7.96
CA LYS A 64 -27.00 -3.57 -8.59
C LYS A 64 -26.10 -2.61 -9.37
N ARG A 65 -25.91 -1.41 -8.86
CA ARG A 65 -25.12 -0.36 -9.48
C ARG A 65 -23.74 -0.26 -8.86
N HIS A 66 -22.73 -0.17 -9.71
CA HIS A 66 -21.38 0.22 -9.33
C HIS A 66 -21.21 1.73 -9.49
N ALA A 67 -20.98 2.42 -8.40
CA ALA A 67 -20.66 3.84 -8.32
C ALA A 67 -20.04 4.12 -6.95
N THR A 68 -19.33 5.21 -6.79
CA THR A 68 -18.80 5.60 -5.47
C THR A 68 -19.91 6.34 -4.71
N PHE A 69 -20.30 5.80 -3.56
CA PHE A 69 -21.34 6.34 -2.69
C PHE A 69 -20.73 6.84 -1.39
N LEU A 70 -20.87 8.12 -1.11
CA LEU A 70 -20.57 8.71 0.20
C LEU A 70 -21.81 8.57 1.08
N PHE A 71 -21.68 8.00 2.27
CA PHE A 71 -22.81 7.87 3.19
C PHE A 71 -23.26 9.22 3.72
N LYS A 72 -24.56 9.36 3.96
CA LYS A 72 -25.14 10.58 4.51
C LYS A 72 -24.51 10.89 5.89
N ASP A 73 -24.20 12.15 6.12
CA ASP A 73 -23.57 12.68 7.33
C ASP A 73 -22.13 12.16 7.57
N LYS A 74 -21.51 11.58 6.52
CA LYS A 74 -20.10 11.23 6.47
C LYS A 74 -19.30 12.16 5.56
N ASN A 75 -18.01 12.16 5.72
CA ASN A 75 -17.07 12.88 4.86
C ASN A 75 -15.88 11.96 4.59
N TRP A 76 -15.28 12.11 3.42
CA TRP A 76 -13.98 11.50 3.16
C TRP A 76 -12.94 12.02 4.13
N ASP A 77 -12.01 11.15 4.55
CA ASP A 77 -10.91 11.56 5.43
C ASP A 77 -10.07 12.66 4.78
N SER A 78 -9.54 13.54 5.59
CA SER A 78 -8.58 14.56 5.19
C SER A 78 -7.14 14.07 5.40
N GLN A 79 -6.15 14.77 4.82
CA GLN A 79 -4.73 14.41 4.90
C GLN A 79 -4.39 13.09 4.18
N VAL A 80 -5.09 12.83 3.11
CA VAL A 80 -4.84 11.79 2.11
C VAL A 80 -4.28 12.43 0.84
N ASP A 81 -3.88 11.64 -0.15
CA ASP A 81 -3.44 12.15 -1.46
C ASP A 81 -4.54 12.98 -2.14
N ASP A 82 -4.17 14.05 -2.83
CA ASP A 82 -5.10 15.00 -3.47
C ASP A 82 -5.49 14.60 -4.91
N GLU A 83 -4.99 13.47 -5.39
CA GLU A 83 -5.40 12.89 -6.67
C GLU A 83 -6.92 12.69 -6.67
N ASN A 84 -7.57 12.98 -7.81
CA ASN A 84 -9.03 12.97 -7.94
C ASN A 84 -9.76 13.88 -6.91
N GLY A 85 -9.12 14.94 -6.46
CA GLY A 85 -9.65 15.92 -5.52
C GLY A 85 -9.56 15.51 -4.05
N ASN A 86 -9.66 14.24 -3.77
CA ASN A 86 -9.43 13.56 -2.49
C ASN A 86 -9.38 12.06 -2.77
N PHE A 87 -8.27 11.41 -2.45
CA PHE A 87 -8.11 9.99 -2.77
C PHE A 87 -8.19 9.07 -1.54
N ASP A 88 -9.02 9.42 -0.58
CA ASP A 88 -9.38 8.55 0.53
C ASP A 88 -9.96 7.24 0.01
N TYR A 89 -11.10 7.31 -0.66
CA TYR A 89 -11.76 6.13 -1.22
C TYR A 89 -10.94 5.48 -2.34
N LEU A 90 -10.56 4.22 -2.17
CA LEU A 90 -9.91 3.38 -3.18
C LEU A 90 -10.89 2.36 -3.78
N MET A 91 -11.42 1.45 -2.95
CA MET A 91 -12.36 0.40 -3.36
C MET A 91 -13.08 -0.21 -2.15
N GLY A 92 -14.21 -0.88 -2.41
CA GLY A 92 -14.96 -1.62 -1.39
C GLY A 92 -15.68 -0.71 -0.41
N ALA A 93 -15.56 -0.97 0.87
CA ALA A 93 -16.09 -0.14 1.95
C ALA A 93 -14.96 0.64 2.61
N ASP A 94 -15.06 1.95 2.55
CA ASP A 94 -14.07 2.88 3.05
C ASP A 94 -14.18 3.08 4.55
N ILE A 95 -13.10 2.89 5.28
CA ILE A 95 -13.09 2.92 6.76
C ILE A 95 -13.05 4.37 7.24
N ASP A 96 -13.98 4.74 8.12
CA ASP A 96 -14.03 6.05 8.78
C ASP A 96 -12.97 6.17 9.88
N PHE A 97 -11.81 6.71 9.57
CA PHE A 97 -10.74 6.97 10.55
C PHE A 97 -11.02 8.19 11.45
N SER A 98 -12.07 8.96 11.18
CA SER A 98 -12.54 10.00 12.10
C SER A 98 -13.33 9.42 13.27
N ASN A 99 -13.77 8.14 13.19
CA ASN A 99 -14.51 7.45 14.24
C ASN A 99 -13.55 6.85 15.30
N PRO A 100 -13.50 7.39 16.52
CA PRO A 100 -12.56 6.93 17.53
C PRO A 100 -12.78 5.47 17.98
N HIS A 101 -13.98 4.92 17.79
CA HIS A 101 -14.24 3.51 18.10
C HIS A 101 -13.63 2.59 17.05
N VAL A 102 -13.61 3.02 15.79
CA VAL A 102 -12.94 2.31 14.68
C VAL A 102 -11.43 2.32 14.88
N VAL A 103 -10.86 3.49 15.18
CA VAL A 103 -9.43 3.62 15.45
C VAL A 103 -9.00 2.72 16.62
N ALA A 104 -9.73 2.75 17.73
CA ALA A 104 -9.45 1.89 18.90
C ALA A 104 -9.54 0.38 18.57
N GLU A 105 -10.50 -0.03 17.71
CA GLU A 105 -10.59 -1.44 17.28
C GLU A 105 -9.41 -1.83 16.37
N LEU A 106 -8.94 -0.94 15.50
CA LEU A 106 -7.77 -1.19 14.66
C LEU A 106 -6.47 -1.25 15.49
N GLU A 107 -6.36 -0.47 16.55
CA GLU A 107 -5.26 -0.56 17.52
C GLU A 107 -5.28 -1.93 18.24
N ASN A 108 -6.44 -2.33 18.78
CA ASN A 108 -6.63 -3.63 19.40
C ASN A 108 -6.31 -4.79 18.45
N TRP A 109 -6.77 -4.69 17.20
CA TRP A 109 -6.48 -5.68 16.17
C TRP A 109 -4.98 -5.77 15.88
N GLY A 110 -4.31 -4.63 15.73
CA GLY A 110 -2.87 -4.59 15.47
C GLY A 110 -2.05 -5.24 16.60
N GLN A 111 -2.37 -4.92 17.84
CA GLN A 111 -1.75 -5.51 19.03
C GLN A 111 -1.98 -7.03 19.08
N TRP A 112 -3.21 -7.48 18.86
CA TRP A 112 -3.55 -8.90 18.80
C TRP A 112 -2.79 -9.60 17.68
N TYR A 113 -2.78 -9.01 16.48
CA TYR A 113 -2.16 -9.61 15.31
C TYR A 113 -0.65 -9.83 15.51
N LEU A 114 0.05 -8.82 16.02
CA LEU A 114 1.47 -8.93 16.35
C LEU A 114 1.76 -9.95 17.45
N SER A 115 0.91 -9.98 18.49
CA SER A 115 1.06 -10.93 19.59
C SER A 115 0.89 -12.38 19.14
N MET A 116 0.02 -12.63 18.15
CA MET A 116 -0.23 -13.97 17.62
C MET A 116 0.79 -14.41 16.55
N THR A 117 1.30 -13.48 15.76
CA THR A 117 2.14 -13.81 14.60
C THR A 117 3.62 -13.64 14.87
N HIS A 118 4.00 -12.86 15.88
CA HIS A 118 5.39 -12.56 16.24
C HIS A 118 6.23 -11.98 15.09
N LEU A 119 5.63 -11.15 14.26
CA LEU A 119 6.28 -10.53 13.10
C LEU A 119 7.38 -9.56 13.51
N ASP A 120 8.38 -9.42 12.64
CA ASP A 120 9.48 -8.46 12.81
C ASP A 120 9.23 -7.14 12.08
N GLY A 121 8.19 -7.07 11.24
CA GLY A 121 7.83 -5.87 10.50
C GLY A 121 6.51 -6.01 9.76
N LEU A 122 6.08 -4.92 9.12
CA LEU A 122 4.81 -4.78 8.43
C LEU A 122 5.02 -4.17 7.03
N ARG A 123 4.29 -4.66 6.05
CA ARG A 123 4.03 -3.95 4.81
C ARG A 123 2.62 -3.40 4.87
N LEU A 124 2.48 -2.10 4.70
CA LEU A 124 1.22 -1.39 4.70
C LEU A 124 0.83 -1.08 3.25
N ASP A 125 -0.34 -1.56 2.87
CA ASP A 125 -0.88 -1.44 1.53
C ASP A 125 -1.48 -0.05 1.32
N ALA A 126 -1.34 0.49 0.11
CA ALA A 126 -2.09 1.65 -0.38
C ALA A 126 -2.16 2.84 0.59
N VAL A 127 -1.04 3.16 1.27
CA VAL A 127 -1.02 4.13 2.39
C VAL A 127 -1.42 5.55 2.01
N LYS A 128 -1.40 5.93 0.73
CA LYS A 128 -1.83 7.26 0.28
C LYS A 128 -3.33 7.51 0.43
N HIS A 129 -4.11 6.44 0.65
CA HIS A 129 -5.56 6.46 0.81
C HIS A 129 -6.01 6.49 2.27
N ILE A 130 -5.09 6.57 3.23
CA ILE A 130 -5.36 6.63 4.67
C ILE A 130 -4.56 7.78 5.26
N GLY A 131 -5.17 8.58 6.10
CA GLY A 131 -4.53 9.73 6.72
C GLY A 131 -3.20 9.39 7.41
N ALA A 132 -2.14 10.10 7.05
CA ALA A 132 -0.78 9.85 7.56
C ALA A 132 -0.70 9.85 9.10
N HIS A 133 -1.52 10.70 9.75
CA HIS A 133 -1.59 10.78 11.20
C HIS A 133 -2.02 9.46 11.86
N PHE A 134 -2.98 8.72 11.23
CA PHE A 134 -3.39 7.40 11.76
C PHE A 134 -2.21 6.43 11.79
N TYR A 135 -1.48 6.29 10.67
CA TYR A 135 -0.35 5.36 10.62
C TYR A 135 0.78 5.75 11.57
N LYS A 136 1.07 7.05 11.69
CA LYS A 136 2.08 7.54 12.62
C LYS A 136 1.79 7.09 14.05
N ASP A 137 0.57 7.34 14.51
CA ASP A 137 0.18 7.05 15.89
C ASP A 137 0.02 5.54 16.10
N TRP A 138 -0.60 4.83 15.17
CA TRP A 138 -0.79 3.37 15.22
C TRP A 138 0.55 2.60 15.27
N ILE A 139 1.53 2.97 14.45
CA ILE A 139 2.85 2.32 14.45
C ILE A 139 3.57 2.56 15.78
N ARG A 140 3.50 3.78 16.32
CA ARG A 140 4.09 4.12 17.63
C ARG A 140 3.48 3.28 18.74
N GLU A 141 2.17 3.22 18.81
CA GLU A 141 1.45 2.42 19.81
C GLU A 141 1.82 0.94 19.71
N LEU A 142 1.90 0.38 18.50
CA LEU A 142 2.32 -1.01 18.31
C LEU A 142 3.75 -1.26 18.79
N ARG A 143 4.70 -0.36 18.52
CA ARG A 143 6.10 -0.48 19.00
C ARG A 143 6.17 -0.41 20.52
N VAL A 144 5.42 0.50 21.14
CA VAL A 144 5.34 0.62 22.60
C VAL A 144 4.75 -0.65 23.21
N HIS A 145 3.62 -1.13 22.70
CA HIS A 145 2.96 -2.34 23.19
C HIS A 145 3.83 -3.59 23.05
N TYR A 146 4.46 -3.75 21.87
CA TYR A 146 5.25 -4.93 21.55
C TYR A 146 6.70 -4.85 22.10
N GLN A 147 7.11 -3.67 22.62
CA GLN A 147 8.46 -3.38 23.13
C GLN A 147 9.57 -3.78 22.13
N LYS A 148 9.33 -3.58 20.84
CA LYS A 148 10.20 -3.98 19.74
C LYS A 148 10.14 -2.98 18.61
N GLU A 149 11.30 -2.73 18.01
CA GLU A 149 11.35 -2.04 16.73
C GLU A 149 10.69 -2.91 15.65
N LEU A 150 9.67 -2.36 14.99
CA LEU A 150 8.98 -2.97 13.87
C LEU A 150 9.43 -2.29 12.59
N PHE A 151 10.13 -3.01 11.72
CA PHE A 151 10.39 -2.51 10.39
C PHE A 151 9.05 -2.33 9.66
N THR A 152 8.76 -1.12 9.23
CA THR A 152 7.49 -0.82 8.56
C THR A 152 7.78 -0.21 7.20
N VAL A 153 7.15 -0.73 6.15
CA VAL A 153 7.21 -0.17 4.79
C VAL A 153 5.80 0.07 4.26
N GLY A 154 5.55 1.29 3.80
CA GLY A 154 4.30 1.69 3.17
C GLY A 154 4.39 1.67 1.64
N GLU A 155 3.31 1.31 1.00
CA GLU A 155 3.15 1.47 -0.43
C GLU A 155 2.43 2.79 -0.74
N TYR A 156 3.20 3.82 -1.00
CA TYR A 156 2.71 5.09 -1.52
C TYR A 156 2.96 5.13 -3.02
N TRP A 157 1.95 4.75 -3.83
CA TRP A 157 2.13 4.61 -5.27
C TRP A 157 2.03 5.95 -5.99
N HIS A 158 3.17 6.60 -6.17
CA HIS A 158 3.31 7.86 -6.92
C HIS A 158 4.70 7.96 -7.56
N GLY A 159 4.76 8.43 -8.82
CA GLY A 159 6.04 8.57 -9.56
C GLY A 159 6.84 9.83 -9.22
N ASP A 160 6.24 10.83 -8.59
CA ASP A 160 6.92 12.06 -8.18
C ASP A 160 7.43 11.93 -6.76
N ILE A 161 8.75 12.11 -6.59
CA ILE A 161 9.44 12.03 -5.31
C ILE A 161 8.90 13.00 -4.25
N HIS A 162 8.37 14.14 -4.64
CA HIS A 162 7.86 15.14 -3.69
C HIS A 162 6.67 14.62 -2.89
N HIS A 163 5.79 13.82 -3.49
CA HIS A 163 4.68 13.18 -2.77
C HIS A 163 5.19 12.20 -1.70
N LEU A 164 6.20 11.38 -2.04
CA LEU A 164 6.78 10.43 -1.10
C LEU A 164 7.49 11.15 0.06
N LEU A 165 8.26 12.20 -0.22
CA LEU A 165 8.96 12.97 0.81
C LEU A 165 7.98 13.73 1.72
N ASN A 166 6.91 14.29 1.18
CA ASN A 166 5.86 14.92 1.97
C ASN A 166 5.22 13.92 2.92
N TYR A 167 4.83 12.74 2.41
CA TYR A 167 4.23 11.69 3.23
C TYR A 167 5.18 11.19 4.33
N LEU A 168 6.48 11.01 4.03
CA LEU A 168 7.48 10.66 5.05
C LEU A 168 7.60 11.71 6.15
N ASN A 169 7.46 13.00 5.80
CA ASN A 169 7.44 14.07 6.79
C ASN A 169 6.17 14.03 7.65
N GLU A 170 5.00 13.75 7.06
CA GLU A 170 3.72 13.67 7.77
C GLU A 170 3.68 12.49 8.76
N VAL A 171 4.22 11.33 8.38
CA VAL A 171 4.38 10.19 9.29
C VAL A 171 5.62 10.32 10.21
N GLU A 172 6.30 11.47 10.20
CA GLU A 172 7.47 11.77 11.02
C GLU A 172 8.57 10.69 10.94
N GLY A 173 8.69 10.03 9.79
CA GLY A 173 9.69 9.00 9.53
C GLY A 173 9.41 7.64 10.21
N GLU A 174 8.21 7.40 10.70
CA GLU A 174 7.85 6.16 11.39
C GLU A 174 7.83 4.93 10.46
N MET A 175 7.84 5.15 9.14
CA MET A 175 7.93 4.06 8.15
C MET A 175 8.92 4.40 7.03
N SER A 176 9.33 3.37 6.31
CA SER A 176 9.96 3.47 4.99
C SER A 176 8.89 3.41 3.91
N LEU A 177 9.23 3.83 2.68
CA LEU A 177 8.35 3.67 1.52
C LEU A 177 9.04 2.88 0.41
N PHE A 178 8.25 2.21 -0.42
CA PHE A 178 8.74 1.67 -1.68
C PHE A 178 9.15 2.79 -2.62
N ASP A 179 10.31 2.64 -3.26
CA ASP A 179 10.87 3.63 -4.19
C ASP A 179 10.21 3.51 -5.57
N VAL A 180 8.98 3.98 -5.69
CA VAL A 180 8.19 3.96 -6.92
C VAL A 180 8.84 4.77 -8.04
N PRO A 181 9.42 5.98 -7.78
CA PRO A 181 10.20 6.69 -8.80
C PRO A 181 11.32 5.85 -9.41
N LEU A 182 12.09 5.11 -8.60
CA LEU A 182 13.16 4.24 -9.12
C LEU A 182 12.60 3.09 -9.97
N HIS A 183 11.47 2.49 -9.57
CA HIS A 183 10.79 1.49 -10.38
C HIS A 183 10.46 2.04 -11.78
N TYR A 184 9.88 3.24 -11.86
CA TYR A 184 9.56 3.86 -13.14
C TYR A 184 10.81 4.17 -13.98
N HIS A 185 11.94 4.55 -13.36
CA HIS A 185 13.20 4.71 -14.07
C HIS A 185 13.69 3.37 -14.67
N PHE A 186 13.56 2.26 -13.95
CA PHE A 186 13.88 0.93 -14.49
C PHE A 186 12.94 0.55 -15.63
N TYR A 187 11.64 0.83 -15.49
CA TYR A 187 10.66 0.60 -16.53
C TYR A 187 11.04 1.37 -17.80
N GLU A 188 11.26 2.68 -17.71
CA GLU A 188 11.65 3.53 -18.83
C GLU A 188 12.98 3.10 -19.45
N ALA A 189 13.98 2.83 -18.63
CA ALA A 189 15.29 2.37 -19.11
C ALA A 189 15.17 1.07 -19.91
N SER A 190 14.33 0.13 -19.45
CA SER A 190 14.11 -1.16 -20.11
C SER A 190 13.42 -1.01 -21.48
N HIS A 191 12.54 -0.01 -21.63
CA HIS A 191 11.77 0.26 -22.85
C HIS A 191 12.45 1.25 -23.82
N SER A 192 13.56 1.86 -23.41
CA SER A 192 14.29 2.85 -24.23
C SER A 192 15.20 2.27 -25.30
N PHE A 193 15.25 0.94 -25.44
CA PHE A 193 16.14 0.26 -26.39
C PHE A 193 17.61 0.68 -26.26
N GLY A 194 18.07 0.90 -25.03
CA GLY A 194 19.44 1.31 -24.72
C GLY A 194 19.74 2.81 -24.89
N GLN A 195 18.72 3.64 -25.07
CA GLN A 195 18.86 5.10 -25.19
C GLN A 195 18.74 5.83 -23.84
N TYR A 196 18.44 5.15 -22.75
CA TYR A 196 18.33 5.76 -21.43
C TYR A 196 19.71 6.19 -20.91
N ASP A 197 19.80 7.40 -20.38
CA ASP A 197 21.00 7.89 -19.72
C ASP A 197 21.13 7.28 -18.31
N MET A 198 21.89 6.21 -18.20
CA MET A 198 22.09 5.48 -16.94
C MET A 198 22.72 6.32 -15.84
N SER A 199 23.35 7.46 -16.13
CA SER A 199 23.87 8.37 -15.10
C SER A 199 22.74 9.00 -14.26
N LYS A 200 21.52 9.03 -14.79
CA LYS A 200 20.32 9.60 -14.18
C LYS A 200 19.41 8.58 -13.48
N ILE A 201 19.80 7.32 -13.46
CA ILE A 201 18.92 6.23 -12.98
C ILE A 201 18.42 6.44 -11.52
N PHE A 202 19.16 7.15 -10.71
CA PHE A 202 18.81 7.48 -9.31
C PHE A 202 18.37 8.94 -9.10
N GLU A 203 18.48 9.79 -10.10
CA GLU A 203 18.09 11.20 -9.98
C GLU A 203 16.59 11.35 -9.69
N GLY A 204 16.20 12.04 -8.60
CA GLY A 204 14.79 12.22 -8.24
C GLY A 204 14.11 10.96 -7.69
N THR A 205 14.87 10.01 -7.16
CA THR A 205 14.36 8.79 -6.52
C THR A 205 14.38 8.89 -5.01
N LEU A 206 13.64 8.01 -4.35
CA LEU A 206 13.61 8.00 -2.89
C LEU A 206 14.95 7.57 -2.31
N VAL A 207 15.61 6.59 -2.92
CA VAL A 207 16.93 6.12 -2.46
C VAL A 207 18.03 7.18 -2.61
N ASP A 208 17.87 8.14 -3.50
CA ASP A 208 18.77 9.26 -3.62
C ASP A 208 18.51 10.33 -2.55
N SER A 209 17.25 10.61 -2.29
CA SER A 209 16.81 11.70 -1.39
C SER A 209 16.75 11.28 0.08
N ALA A 210 16.28 10.08 0.38
CA ALA A 210 16.10 9.54 1.73
C ALA A 210 16.52 8.04 1.81
N PRO A 211 17.81 7.73 1.65
CA PRO A 211 18.32 6.36 1.48
C PRO A 211 17.97 5.41 2.63
N ASN A 212 17.84 5.91 3.85
CA ASN A 212 17.50 5.11 5.03
C ASN A 212 16.02 4.72 5.10
N GLN A 213 15.16 5.40 4.34
CA GLN A 213 13.72 5.21 4.32
C GLN A 213 13.23 4.65 2.96
N ALA A 214 14.16 4.31 2.08
CA ALA A 214 13.85 3.79 0.75
C ALA A 214 13.91 2.26 0.73
N VAL A 215 12.81 1.62 0.36
CA VAL A 215 12.76 0.20 -0.01
C VAL A 215 12.79 0.12 -1.55
N THR A 216 13.94 -0.25 -2.09
CA THR A 216 14.14 -0.34 -3.54
C THR A 216 13.63 -1.67 -4.08
N PHE A 217 12.97 -1.65 -5.22
CA PHE A 217 12.43 -2.85 -5.90
C PHE A 217 12.50 -2.70 -7.42
N VAL A 218 12.37 -3.80 -8.14
CA VAL A 218 12.34 -3.81 -9.61
C VAL A 218 10.90 -3.92 -10.08
N ASP A 219 10.22 -4.98 -9.70
CA ASP A 219 8.80 -5.21 -9.97
C ASP A 219 8.08 -5.70 -8.71
N ASN A 220 6.74 -5.71 -8.75
CA ASN A 220 5.89 -6.31 -7.75
C ASN A 220 4.68 -7.00 -8.39
N HIS A 221 3.75 -7.50 -7.57
CA HIS A 221 2.55 -8.21 -8.01
C HIS A 221 1.54 -7.31 -8.76
N ASP A 222 1.60 -5.98 -8.60
CA ASP A 222 0.73 -5.02 -9.27
C ASP A 222 1.35 -4.46 -10.56
N THR A 223 2.70 -4.44 -10.67
CA THR A 223 3.39 -4.00 -11.89
C THR A 223 3.48 -5.08 -12.96
N GLN A 224 3.25 -6.34 -12.58
CA GLN A 224 3.30 -7.47 -13.52
C GLN A 224 2.20 -7.37 -14.60
N PRO A 225 2.36 -8.04 -15.75
CA PRO A 225 1.39 -8.02 -16.84
C PRO A 225 -0.02 -8.38 -16.39
N SER A 226 -1.01 -7.63 -16.92
CA SER A 226 -2.44 -7.78 -16.67
C SER A 226 -2.91 -7.34 -15.28
N GLN A 227 -2.09 -6.61 -14.54
CA GLN A 227 -2.46 -5.98 -13.28
C GLN A 227 -2.73 -4.48 -13.44
N GLY A 228 -3.35 -3.87 -12.44
CA GLY A 228 -3.83 -2.48 -12.51
C GLY A 228 -2.73 -1.43 -12.68
N LEU A 229 -1.53 -1.69 -12.15
CA LEU A 229 -0.37 -0.81 -12.22
C LEU A 229 0.69 -1.32 -13.21
N GLN A 230 0.27 -2.11 -14.20
CA GLN A 230 1.18 -2.75 -15.15
C GLN A 230 2.25 -1.79 -15.70
N SER A 231 3.48 -2.01 -15.26
CA SER A 231 4.70 -1.28 -15.66
C SER A 231 5.91 -2.22 -15.59
N TRP A 232 5.79 -3.38 -16.25
CA TRP A 232 6.78 -4.46 -16.19
C TRP A 232 8.12 -4.03 -16.74
N VAL A 233 9.17 -4.21 -15.95
CA VAL A 233 10.55 -4.03 -16.40
C VAL A 233 10.92 -5.20 -17.31
N GLU A 234 11.43 -4.91 -18.51
CA GLU A 234 11.79 -5.92 -19.50
C GLU A 234 12.84 -6.91 -18.98
N ASP A 235 12.68 -8.18 -19.27
CA ASP A 235 13.50 -9.28 -18.74
C ASP A 235 15.01 -9.09 -19.00
N TRP A 236 15.38 -8.47 -20.13
CA TRP A 236 16.78 -8.21 -20.47
C TRP A 236 17.44 -7.21 -19.52
N PHE A 237 16.65 -6.26 -18.94
CA PHE A 237 17.16 -5.20 -18.08
C PHE A 237 17.15 -5.62 -16.60
N LYS A 238 16.31 -6.56 -16.19
CA LYS A 238 16.18 -7.00 -14.78
C LYS A 238 17.50 -7.35 -14.11
N PRO A 239 18.43 -8.08 -14.73
CA PRO A 239 19.74 -8.34 -14.11
C PRO A 239 20.51 -7.07 -13.74
N LEU A 240 20.42 -6.03 -14.56
CA LEU A 240 21.06 -4.74 -14.31
C LEU A 240 20.33 -4.00 -13.16
N ALA A 241 19.01 -3.95 -13.19
CA ALA A 241 18.20 -3.32 -12.15
C ALA A 241 18.44 -3.98 -10.78
N TYR A 242 18.42 -5.31 -10.72
CA TYR A 242 18.73 -6.04 -9.49
C TYR A 242 20.17 -5.86 -9.03
N ALA A 243 21.14 -5.78 -9.95
CA ALA A 243 22.52 -5.47 -9.59
C ALA A 243 22.63 -4.08 -8.95
N LEU A 244 21.93 -3.08 -9.49
CA LEU A 244 21.88 -1.72 -8.96
C LEU A 244 21.31 -1.68 -7.52
N ILE A 245 20.18 -2.32 -7.25
CA ILE A 245 19.58 -2.30 -5.92
C ILE A 245 20.25 -3.23 -4.93
N LEU A 246 20.73 -4.41 -5.35
CA LEU A 246 21.32 -5.40 -4.47
C LEU A 246 22.77 -5.08 -4.08
N LEU A 247 23.56 -4.46 -4.98
CA LEU A 247 24.98 -4.19 -4.73
C LEU A 247 25.22 -2.78 -4.19
N ARG A 248 24.27 -1.86 -4.33
CA ARG A 248 24.35 -0.53 -3.72
C ARG A 248 24.33 -0.62 -2.20
N LYS A 249 24.99 0.35 -1.55
CA LYS A 249 24.99 0.48 -0.08
C LYS A 249 23.67 1.03 0.43
N ASP A 250 23.09 1.97 -0.31
CA ASP A 250 21.92 2.77 0.10
C ASP A 250 20.63 2.07 -0.31
N GLY A 251 19.59 2.24 0.50
CA GLY A 251 18.28 1.62 0.32
C GLY A 251 18.21 0.18 0.84
N TYR A 252 17.00 -0.29 1.08
CA TYR A 252 16.70 -1.66 1.49
C TYR A 252 16.13 -2.42 0.29
N PRO A 253 16.86 -3.35 -0.34
CA PRO A 253 16.43 -3.99 -1.56
C PRO A 253 15.36 -5.07 -1.32
N CYS A 254 14.30 -5.03 -2.10
CA CYS A 254 13.23 -6.02 -2.16
C CYS A 254 13.30 -6.80 -3.48
N VAL A 255 13.29 -8.12 -3.41
CA VAL A 255 13.27 -9.01 -4.58
C VAL A 255 11.86 -9.55 -4.75
N PHE A 256 11.29 -9.33 -5.93
CA PHE A 256 9.96 -9.85 -6.25
C PHE A 256 10.01 -11.35 -6.52
N TYR A 257 9.08 -12.08 -5.90
CA TYR A 257 8.96 -13.55 -6.04
C TYR A 257 8.78 -13.98 -7.51
N GLY A 258 7.96 -13.21 -8.27
CA GLY A 258 7.69 -13.48 -9.67
C GLY A 258 8.92 -13.33 -10.57
N ASP A 259 9.83 -12.41 -10.25
CA ASP A 259 11.10 -12.27 -10.96
C ASP A 259 12.06 -13.41 -10.66
N TYR A 260 12.02 -13.93 -9.45
CA TYR A 260 12.90 -15.02 -9.04
C TYR A 260 12.43 -16.39 -9.55
N TYR A 261 11.14 -16.72 -9.37
CA TYR A 261 10.60 -18.05 -9.70
C TYR A 261 9.76 -18.10 -10.97
N GLY A 262 9.43 -16.96 -11.56
CA GLY A 262 8.45 -16.84 -12.65
C GLY A 262 7.04 -16.63 -12.14
N ILE A 263 6.14 -16.30 -13.06
CA ILE A 263 4.73 -16.06 -12.77
C ILE A 263 3.91 -17.23 -13.30
N PRO A 264 3.20 -18.00 -12.42
CA PRO A 264 2.36 -19.11 -12.85
C PRO A 264 1.34 -18.70 -13.92
N HIS A 265 1.11 -19.57 -14.89
CA HIS A 265 0.16 -19.38 -15.99
C HIS A 265 0.47 -18.18 -16.92
N SER A 266 1.68 -17.64 -16.86
CA SER A 266 2.20 -16.60 -17.75
C SER A 266 3.38 -17.15 -18.58
N GLN A 267 3.87 -16.32 -19.53
CA GLN A 267 5.11 -16.64 -20.27
C GLN A 267 6.38 -16.16 -19.55
N ILE A 268 6.23 -15.52 -18.38
CA ILE A 268 7.31 -14.94 -17.60
C ILE A 268 8.06 -16.05 -16.86
N LYS A 269 9.34 -16.17 -17.19
CA LYS A 269 10.25 -17.15 -16.56
C LYS A 269 11.04 -16.47 -15.45
N GLY A 270 11.25 -17.19 -14.35
CA GLY A 270 12.10 -16.71 -13.26
C GLY A 270 13.58 -16.61 -13.67
N GLN A 271 14.29 -15.72 -13.01
CA GLN A 271 15.71 -15.45 -13.25
C GLN A 271 16.59 -15.84 -12.04
N SER A 272 16.21 -16.91 -11.34
CA SER A 272 16.89 -17.36 -10.10
C SER A 272 18.38 -17.50 -10.25
N ASP A 273 18.88 -18.09 -11.33
CA ASP A 273 20.31 -18.32 -11.54
C ASP A 273 21.13 -17.02 -11.56
N VAL A 274 20.60 -15.98 -12.21
CA VAL A 274 21.25 -14.67 -12.28
C VAL A 274 21.17 -13.95 -10.94
N LEU A 275 19.99 -13.97 -10.31
CA LEU A 275 19.76 -13.31 -9.02
C LEU A 275 20.59 -13.96 -7.91
N ASP A 276 20.73 -15.27 -7.90
CA ASP A 276 21.60 -15.99 -6.94
C ASP A 276 23.06 -15.58 -7.07
N CYS A 277 23.56 -15.40 -8.30
CA CYS A 277 24.91 -14.88 -8.51
C CYS A 277 25.10 -13.49 -7.91
N ILE A 278 24.15 -12.57 -8.10
CA ILE A 278 24.22 -11.20 -7.57
C ILE A 278 24.13 -11.22 -6.03
N ILE A 279 23.24 -12.01 -5.46
CA ILE A 279 23.07 -12.15 -4.00
C ILE A 279 24.35 -12.74 -3.36
N MET A 280 25.00 -13.71 -4.00
CA MET A 280 26.27 -14.26 -3.52
C MET A 280 27.40 -13.22 -3.53
N VAL A 281 27.45 -12.35 -4.54
CA VAL A 281 28.43 -11.25 -4.61
C VAL A 281 28.19 -10.28 -3.45
N LYS A 282 26.93 -9.88 -3.20
CA LYS A 282 26.55 -9.01 -2.06
C LYS A 282 27.02 -9.62 -0.73
N LYS A 283 26.74 -10.89 -0.48
CA LYS A 283 27.18 -11.59 0.75
C LYS A 283 28.70 -11.53 0.92
N ARG A 284 29.48 -11.78 -0.14
CA ARG A 284 30.95 -11.72 -0.09
C ARG A 284 31.48 -10.31 0.21
N ILE A 285 30.85 -9.28 -0.31
CA ILE A 285 31.22 -7.88 -0.04
C ILE A 285 30.93 -7.52 1.42
N CYS A 286 29.78 -7.91 1.95
CA CYS A 286 29.41 -7.65 3.34
C CYS A 286 30.34 -8.35 4.32
N PHE A 287 30.68 -9.63 4.10
CA PHE A 287 31.60 -10.37 4.98
C PHE A 287 33.04 -9.86 4.98
N ARG A 288 33.50 -9.14 3.95
CA ARG A 288 34.83 -8.53 3.93
C ARG A 288 34.95 -7.24 4.73
N LYS A 289 33.84 -6.56 5.01
CA LYS A 289 33.82 -5.30 5.79
C LYS A 289 33.73 -5.51 7.30
N THR A 290 33.42 -6.72 7.74
CA THR A 290 33.30 -7.10 9.17
C THR A 290 34.57 -7.79 9.72
N ARG A 291 35.67 -7.80 8.96
CA ARG A 291 37.02 -8.18 9.40
C ARG A 291 37.94 -6.95 9.28
#